data_58feaffa49926cb28930dd865eae0694
#
_entry.id   58feaffa49926cb28930dd865eae0694
#
_cell.length_a   1.000
_cell.length_b   1.000
_cell.length_c   1.000
_cell.angle_alpha   90.00
_cell.angle_beta   90.00
_cell.angle_gamma   90.00
#
_symmetry.space_group_name_H-M   'P 1'
#
loop_
_entity.id
_entity.type
_entity.pdbx_description
1 polymer ?
#
loop_
_entity_poly.entity_id
_entity_poly.type
_entity_poly.pdbx_seq_one_letter_code
_entity_poly.pdbx_strand_id
1 'polypeptide(L)'
;MKNLTLENIARVCGGTYYGPADKLQEEVMSVITDSRKAEEGCLFVPIVGERVDAHKFIPQVMEAGALATLSERVLDNADFPYIAVESSLQAVKDIAEFYLKQLQIPVVGIT
;
A
#
# COMPACT_ATOMS: atom_id res chain seq x y z
N MET A 1 -2.00 9.87 5.58
CA MET A 1 -0.56 9.73 5.87
C MET A 1 0.19 10.65 4.93
N LYS A 2 0.83 11.63 5.48
CA LYS A 2 1.47 12.69 4.71
C LYS A 2 2.53 12.16 3.74
N ASN A 3 2.45 12.60 2.50
CA ASN A 3 3.33 12.22 1.40
C ASN A 3 3.29 10.73 1.01
N LEU A 4 2.36 9.95 1.56
CA LEU A 4 2.15 8.59 1.11
C LEU A 4 1.14 8.57 -0.03
N THR A 5 1.52 9.19 -1.15
CA THR A 5 0.75 9.10 -2.37
C THR A 5 1.02 7.75 -3.05
N LEU A 6 0.12 7.33 -3.92
CA LEU A 6 0.33 6.08 -4.65
C LEU A 6 1.61 6.14 -5.48
N GLU A 7 1.95 7.30 -6.02
CA GLU A 7 3.19 7.48 -6.76
C GLU A 7 4.41 7.24 -5.87
N ASN A 8 4.44 7.85 -4.68
CA ASN A 8 5.56 7.68 -3.77
C ASN A 8 5.66 6.25 -3.27
N ILE A 9 4.52 5.61 -3.01
CA ILE A 9 4.50 4.21 -2.58
C ILE A 9 5.10 3.31 -3.64
N ALA A 10 4.69 3.48 -4.90
CA ALA A 10 5.25 2.67 -5.99
C ALA A 10 6.75 2.85 -6.11
N ARG A 11 7.23 4.09 -6.00
CA ARG A 11 8.66 4.38 -6.09
C ARG A 11 9.44 3.75 -4.94
N VAL A 12 8.93 3.92 -3.72
CA VAL A 12 9.62 3.43 -2.51
C VAL A 12 9.69 1.91 -2.50
N CYS A 13 8.64 1.24 -2.96
CA CYS A 13 8.59 -0.22 -2.99
C CYS A 13 9.24 -0.82 -4.23
N GLY A 14 9.65 0.01 -5.18
CA GLY A 14 10.16 -0.50 -6.45
C GLY A 14 9.09 -1.21 -7.25
N GLY A 15 7.83 -0.84 -7.06
CA GLY A 15 6.69 -1.49 -7.71
C GLY A 15 6.22 -0.75 -8.95
N THR A 16 5.24 -1.36 -9.62
CA THR A 16 4.62 -0.80 -10.81
C THR A 16 3.17 -0.48 -10.52
N TYR A 17 2.79 0.78 -10.74
CA TYR A 17 1.42 1.21 -10.53
C TYR A 17 0.55 0.88 -11.74
N TYR A 18 -0.62 0.33 -11.48
CA TYR A 18 -1.65 0.07 -12.48
C TYR A 18 -2.94 0.76 -12.04
N GLY A 19 -3.42 1.67 -12.85
CA GLY A 19 -4.66 2.38 -12.55
C GLY A 19 -4.71 3.75 -13.20
N PRO A 20 -5.71 4.55 -12.87
CA PRO A 20 -5.85 5.89 -13.44
C PRO A 20 -4.70 6.81 -12.99
N ALA A 21 -4.21 7.63 -13.92
CA ALA A 21 -3.12 8.55 -13.62
C ALA A 21 -3.52 9.61 -12.58
N ASP A 22 -4.78 9.97 -12.54
CA ASP A 22 -5.24 10.99 -11.60
C ASP A 22 -5.27 10.50 -10.15
N LYS A 23 -5.15 9.20 -9.92
CA LYS A 23 -5.08 8.65 -8.57
C LYS A 23 -3.66 8.65 -8.00
N LEU A 24 -2.65 8.83 -8.84
CA LEU A 24 -1.26 8.78 -8.40
C LEU A 24 -0.93 9.76 -7.30
N GLN A 25 -1.59 10.91 -7.29
CA GLN A 25 -1.31 11.96 -6.30
C GLN A 25 -2.17 11.85 -5.05
N GLU A 26 -3.04 10.87 -4.98
CA GLU A 26 -3.87 10.71 -3.78
C GLU A 26 -3.08 10.03 -2.67
N GLU A 27 -3.21 10.57 -1.46
CA GLU A 27 -2.56 10.03 -0.27
C GLU A 27 -3.44 8.98 0.38
N VAL A 28 -2.81 7.88 0.82
CA VAL A 28 -3.56 6.87 1.56
C VAL A 28 -3.80 7.37 2.98
N MET A 29 -4.92 6.98 3.57
CA MET A 29 -5.28 7.36 4.92
C MET A 29 -4.64 6.44 5.96
N SER A 30 -4.36 5.20 5.57
CA SER A 30 -3.73 4.22 6.44
C SER A 30 -3.16 3.08 5.59
N VAL A 31 -2.26 2.31 6.19
CA VAL A 31 -1.70 1.11 5.57
C VAL A 31 -2.09 -0.06 6.46
N ILE A 32 -2.77 -1.05 5.88
CA ILE A 32 -3.27 -2.18 6.65
C ILE A 32 -2.78 -3.50 6.04
N THR A 33 -2.56 -4.47 6.88
CA THR A 33 -2.22 -5.84 6.45
C THR A 33 -3.33 -6.83 6.80
N ASP A 34 -4.29 -6.41 7.60
CA ASP A 34 -5.42 -7.25 8.03
C ASP A 34 -6.68 -6.77 7.32
N SER A 35 -7.26 -7.64 6.49
CA SER A 35 -8.46 -7.29 5.72
C SER A 35 -9.64 -6.86 6.60
N ARG A 36 -9.66 -7.31 7.85
CA ARG A 36 -10.75 -6.96 8.77
C ARG A 36 -10.67 -5.50 9.22
N LYS A 37 -9.53 -4.87 9.01
CA LYS A 37 -9.33 -3.46 9.37
C LYS A 37 -9.49 -2.52 8.18
N ALA A 38 -9.99 -3.03 7.06
CA ALA A 38 -10.19 -2.22 5.87
C ALA A 38 -11.11 -1.05 6.16
N GLU A 39 -10.71 0.12 5.68
CA GLU A 39 -11.46 1.35 5.85
C GLU A 39 -11.30 2.23 4.63
N GLU A 40 -12.11 3.27 4.54
CA GLU A 40 -12.06 4.17 3.40
C GLU A 40 -10.68 4.82 3.27
N GLY A 41 -10.14 4.79 2.07
CA GLY A 41 -8.86 5.43 1.77
C GLY A 41 -7.63 4.64 2.17
N CYS A 42 -7.77 3.41 2.67
CA CYS A 42 -6.60 2.64 3.10
C CYS A 42 -5.84 2.03 1.93
N LEU A 43 -4.59 1.69 2.19
CA LEU A 43 -3.79 0.85 1.29
C LEU A 43 -3.71 -0.53 1.91
N PHE A 44 -4.12 -1.54 1.17
CA PHE A 44 -4.04 -2.92 1.64
C PHE A 44 -2.73 -3.56 1.19
N VAL A 45 -2.05 -4.22 2.12
CA VAL A 45 -0.82 -4.95 1.84
C VAL A 45 -1.09 -6.44 2.10
N PRO A 46 -1.37 -7.23 1.04
CA PRO A 46 -1.69 -8.65 1.23
C PRO A 46 -0.43 -9.45 1.52
N ILE A 47 -0.32 -9.95 2.74
CA ILE A 47 0.82 -10.76 3.15
C ILE A 47 0.55 -12.22 2.82
N VAL A 48 1.52 -12.88 2.20
CA VAL A 48 1.43 -14.31 1.91
C VAL A 48 1.97 -15.08 3.11
N GLY A 49 1.08 -15.81 3.77
CA GLY A 49 1.45 -16.65 4.91
C GLY A 49 1.54 -18.11 4.51
N GLU A 50 1.91 -18.96 5.47
CA GLU A 50 2.04 -20.40 5.23
C GLU A 50 0.71 -21.05 4.89
N ARG A 51 -0.37 -20.60 5.50
CA ARG A 51 -1.69 -21.20 5.34
C ARG A 51 -2.66 -20.36 4.55
N VAL A 52 -2.44 -19.06 4.53
CA VAL A 52 -3.37 -18.14 3.92
C VAL A 52 -2.60 -17.14 3.05
N ASP A 53 -3.09 -16.95 1.84
CA ASP A 53 -2.62 -15.91 0.95
C ASP A 53 -3.64 -14.78 1.02
N ALA A 54 -3.26 -13.67 1.61
CA ALA A 54 -4.19 -12.57 1.82
C ALA A 54 -4.63 -11.89 0.52
N HIS A 55 -4.01 -12.22 -0.62
CA HIS A 55 -4.48 -11.71 -1.91
C HIS A 55 -5.95 -12.05 -2.17
N LYS A 56 -6.45 -13.12 -1.61
CA LYS A 56 -7.86 -13.51 -1.79
C LYS A 56 -8.83 -12.50 -1.16
N PHE A 57 -8.35 -11.65 -0.26
CA PHE A 57 -9.19 -10.65 0.40
C PHE A 57 -9.21 -9.31 -0.33
N ILE A 58 -8.45 -9.17 -1.43
CA ILE A 58 -8.40 -7.89 -2.15
C ILE A 58 -9.78 -7.38 -2.55
N PRO A 59 -10.65 -8.20 -3.17
CA PRO A 59 -11.98 -7.69 -3.55
C PRO A 59 -12.78 -7.17 -2.36
N GLN A 60 -12.73 -7.89 -1.24
CA GLN A 60 -13.44 -7.50 -0.02
C GLN A 60 -12.94 -6.16 0.52
N VAL A 61 -11.62 -5.98 0.52
CA VAL A 61 -11.01 -4.75 1.02
C VAL A 61 -11.37 -3.57 0.11
N MET A 62 -11.36 -3.79 -1.19
CA MET A 62 -11.72 -2.72 -2.12
C MET A 62 -13.18 -2.31 -1.98
N GLU A 63 -14.07 -3.27 -1.70
CA GLU A 63 -15.48 -2.98 -1.42
C GLU A 63 -15.63 -2.15 -0.15
N ALA A 64 -14.75 -2.31 0.81
CA ALA A 64 -14.78 -1.55 2.06
C ALA A 64 -14.30 -0.11 1.89
N GLY A 65 -13.82 0.25 0.71
CA GLY A 65 -13.46 1.63 0.42
C GLY A 65 -11.96 1.90 0.33
N ALA A 66 -11.14 0.86 0.27
CA ALA A 66 -9.69 1.06 0.13
C ALA A 66 -9.36 1.89 -1.10
N LEU A 67 -8.37 2.77 -0.98
CA LEU A 67 -7.91 3.57 -2.11
C LEU A 67 -7.21 2.69 -3.14
N ALA A 68 -6.37 1.79 -2.68
CA ALA A 68 -5.59 0.89 -3.54
C ALA A 68 -5.11 -0.30 -2.75
N THR A 69 -4.51 -1.26 -3.44
CA THR A 69 -3.87 -2.42 -2.83
C THR A 69 -2.51 -2.66 -3.45
N LEU A 70 -1.60 -3.27 -2.70
CA LEU A 70 -0.42 -3.88 -3.29
C LEU A 70 -0.81 -5.26 -3.80
N SER A 71 0.00 -5.84 -4.68
CA SER A 71 -0.19 -7.19 -5.16
C SER A 71 1.15 -7.77 -5.56
N GLU A 72 1.40 -9.03 -5.22
CA GLU A 72 2.62 -9.71 -5.66
C GLU A 72 2.47 -10.31 -7.04
N ARG A 73 1.35 -10.06 -7.68
CA ARG A 73 1.08 -10.54 -9.04
C ARG A 73 0.33 -9.47 -9.83
N VAL A 74 0.45 -9.53 -11.14
CA VAL A 74 -0.33 -8.64 -12.00
C VAL A 74 -1.78 -9.15 -12.01
N LEU A 75 -2.71 -8.24 -11.75
CA LEU A 75 -4.13 -8.58 -11.66
C LEU A 75 -4.81 -8.29 -13.00
N ASP A 76 -5.38 -9.33 -13.61
CA ASP A 76 -6.10 -9.16 -14.85
C ASP A 76 -7.47 -8.56 -14.61
N ASN A 77 -7.85 -7.60 -15.44
CA ASN A 77 -9.17 -6.97 -15.39
C ASN A 77 -9.51 -6.32 -14.05
N ALA A 78 -8.49 -5.85 -13.33
CA ALA A 78 -8.72 -5.11 -12.10
C ALA A 78 -9.38 -3.77 -12.42
N ASP A 79 -10.47 -3.48 -11.72
CA ASP A 79 -11.19 -2.22 -11.87
C ASP A 79 -10.88 -1.24 -10.74
N PHE A 80 -9.73 -1.41 -10.10
CA PHE A 80 -9.26 -0.58 -9.00
C PHE A 80 -7.75 -0.34 -9.15
N PRO A 81 -7.23 0.73 -8.53
CA PRO A 81 -5.77 0.97 -8.58
C PRO A 81 -5.02 -0.07 -7.76
N TYR A 82 -3.88 -0.52 -8.26
CA TYR A 82 -3.01 -1.37 -7.47
C TYR A 82 -1.55 -1.18 -7.88
N ILE A 83 -0.66 -1.61 -7.01
CA ILE A 83 0.79 -1.53 -7.24
C ILE A 83 1.35 -2.94 -7.15
N ALA A 84 1.95 -3.41 -8.25
CA ALA A 84 2.57 -4.73 -8.28
C ALA A 84 3.97 -4.64 -7.68
N VAL A 85 4.26 -5.52 -6.73
CA VAL A 85 5.54 -5.57 -6.02
C VAL A 85 6.06 -7.00 -5.98
N GLU A 86 7.36 -7.16 -5.75
CA GLU A 86 7.93 -8.50 -5.63
C GLU A 86 7.56 -9.17 -4.31
N SER A 87 7.51 -8.41 -3.24
CA SER A 87 7.21 -8.93 -1.92
C SER A 87 6.40 -7.92 -1.13
N SER A 88 5.22 -8.32 -0.72
CA SER A 88 4.37 -7.45 0.12
C SER A 88 5.02 -7.18 1.46
N LEU A 89 5.67 -8.18 2.04
CA LEU A 89 6.36 -8.02 3.32
C LEU A 89 7.49 -7.00 3.22
N GLN A 90 8.31 -7.09 2.17
CA GLN A 90 9.37 -6.12 1.97
C GLN A 90 8.78 -4.73 1.69
N ALA A 91 7.72 -4.69 0.91
CA ALA A 91 7.06 -3.42 0.57
C ALA A 91 6.56 -2.69 1.81
N VAL A 92 5.94 -3.40 2.76
CA VAL A 92 5.44 -2.74 3.97
C VAL A 92 6.59 -2.20 4.81
N LYS A 93 7.73 -2.89 4.82
CA LYS A 93 8.92 -2.40 5.52
C LYS A 93 9.46 -1.13 4.84
N ASP A 94 9.49 -1.12 3.53
CA ASP A 94 9.96 0.04 2.77
C ASP A 94 9.07 1.26 3.01
N ILE A 95 7.76 1.06 3.03
CA ILE A 95 6.80 2.12 3.29
C ILE A 95 6.98 2.67 4.70
N ALA A 96 7.10 1.78 5.68
CA ALA A 96 7.29 2.18 7.07
C ALA A 96 8.57 2.99 7.25
N GLU A 97 9.66 2.54 6.64
CA GLU A 97 10.92 3.25 6.71
C GLU A 97 10.82 4.64 6.11
N PHE A 98 10.21 4.76 4.94
CA PHE A 98 10.01 6.04 4.29
C PHE A 98 9.22 7.00 5.18
N TYR A 99 8.12 6.52 5.75
CA TYR A 99 7.25 7.34 6.57
C TYR A 99 7.94 7.76 7.87
N LEU A 100 8.64 6.83 8.52
CA LEU A 100 9.34 7.13 9.77
C LEU A 100 10.50 8.11 9.57
N LYS A 101 11.23 7.98 8.48
CA LYS A 101 12.29 8.94 8.17
C LYS A 101 11.74 10.35 8.06
N GLN A 102 10.59 10.48 7.44
CA GLN A 102 9.94 11.76 7.29
C GLN A 102 9.56 12.36 8.64
N LEU A 103 9.06 11.54 9.54
CA LEU A 103 8.66 11.98 10.87
C LEU A 103 9.84 12.29 11.78
N GLN A 104 10.97 11.65 11.56
CA GLN A 104 12.14 11.83 12.41
C GLN A 104 12.88 13.12 12.17
N ILE A 105 12.71 13.72 11.02
CA ILE A 105 13.46 14.91 10.65
C ILE A 105 13.41 15.99 11.71
N PRO A 106 12.24 16.34 12.27
CA PRO A 106 12.19 17.42 13.26
C PRO A 106 12.79 17.06 14.60
N VAL A 107 13.01 15.79 14.89
CA VAL A 107 13.48 15.36 16.21
C VAL A 107 14.95 14.98 16.22
N VAL A 108 15.58 15.04 15.09
CA VAL A 108 16.99 14.67 14.98
C VAL A 108 17.85 15.47 15.94
N GLY A 109 17.55 16.74 16.10
CA GLY A 109 18.32 17.61 16.96
C GLY A 109 18.28 17.24 18.44
N ILE A 110 17.38 16.35 18.80
CA ILE A 110 17.23 15.96 20.19
C ILE A 110 18.32 15.00 20.63
N THR A 111 18.78 14.22 19.71
CA THR A 111 19.81 13.22 20.04
C THR A 111 21.24 13.75 20.04
#